data_4bed078733aeaf02bab270634eca5206
#
_entry.id   4bed078733aeaf02bab270634eca5206
#
_cell.length_a   1.000
_cell.length_b   1.000
_cell.length_c   1.000
_cell.angle_alpha   90.00
_cell.angle_beta   90.00
_cell.angle_gamma   90.00
#
_symmetry.space_group_name_H-M   'P 1'
#
loop_
_entity.id
_entity.type
_entity.pdbx_description
1 polymer ?
#
loop_
_entity_poly.entity_id
_entity_poly.type
_entity_poly.pdbx_seq_one_letter_code
_entity_poly.pdbx_strand_id
1 'polypeptide(L)'
;IILDIRGNTGGNSTLINPLIKFLERSKLNLITLVDKYVFSSGRFAAIDMKRIKSKIVGEEIGSPINCFGYISGDGITPNTKLNFNFAKVYWYLDEKTMSMKGIYTKKALHEKRKELFSPLYLKLDYTIKLTLEDYRNEGNDIMLDKCIEWLKKKDN
;
A
#
# COMPACT_ATOMS: atom_id res chain seq x y z
N ILE A 1 -15.98 5.94 -8.81
CA ILE A 1 -14.71 5.59 -9.49
C ILE A 1 -14.05 4.44 -8.75
N ILE A 2 -13.55 3.46 -9.49
CA ILE A 2 -12.69 2.40 -8.97
C ILE A 2 -11.27 2.69 -9.46
N LEU A 3 -10.33 2.83 -8.53
CA LEU A 3 -8.90 2.86 -8.82
C LEU A 3 -8.33 1.48 -8.53
N ASP A 4 -7.98 0.74 -9.57
CA ASP A 4 -7.35 -0.56 -9.44
C ASP A 4 -5.82 -0.40 -9.36
N ILE A 5 -5.27 -0.77 -8.21
CA ILE A 5 -3.82 -0.78 -7.98
C ILE A 5 -3.29 -2.17 -7.65
N ARG A 6 -4.07 -3.22 -7.94
CA ARG A 6 -3.61 -4.61 -7.79
C ARG A 6 -2.35 -4.84 -8.62
N GLY A 7 -1.47 -5.69 -8.12
CA GLY A 7 -0.19 -5.97 -8.77
C GLY A 7 0.80 -4.81 -8.79
N ASN A 8 0.52 -3.68 -8.14
CA ASN A 8 1.45 -2.55 -8.09
C ASN A 8 2.59 -2.82 -7.11
N THR A 9 3.72 -3.23 -7.63
CA THR A 9 4.92 -3.57 -6.84
C THR A 9 5.72 -2.34 -6.39
N GLY A 10 5.30 -1.12 -6.77
CA GLY A 10 5.92 0.11 -6.33
C GLY A 10 6.60 0.91 -7.44
N GLY A 11 7.64 1.64 -7.11
CA GLY A 11 8.35 2.55 -8.01
C GLY A 11 8.44 3.96 -7.43
N ASN A 12 8.14 4.99 -8.22
CA ASN A 12 8.17 6.38 -7.77
C ASN A 12 6.80 6.80 -7.20
N SER A 13 6.73 6.95 -5.88
CA SER A 13 5.49 7.32 -5.16
C SER A 13 4.94 8.71 -5.50
N THR A 14 5.72 9.59 -6.15
CA THR A 14 5.25 10.94 -6.47
C THR A 14 4.41 10.99 -7.74
N LEU A 15 4.47 9.96 -8.59
CA LEU A 15 3.76 9.94 -9.88
C LEU A 15 2.23 9.97 -9.72
N ILE A 16 1.71 9.43 -8.62
CA ILE A 16 0.26 9.42 -8.36
C ILE A 16 -0.27 10.74 -7.80
N ASN A 17 0.59 11.65 -7.34
CA ASN A 17 0.18 12.88 -6.65
C ASN A 17 -0.81 13.76 -7.45
N PRO A 18 -0.67 13.96 -8.77
CA PRO A 18 -1.66 14.75 -9.52
C PRO A 18 -3.04 14.12 -9.52
N LEU A 19 -3.13 12.77 -9.63
CA LEU A 19 -4.37 12.04 -9.57
C LEU A 19 -5.02 12.15 -8.18
N ILE A 20 -4.24 11.97 -7.11
CA ILE A 20 -4.74 12.12 -5.72
C ILE A 20 -5.34 13.51 -5.51
N LYS A 21 -4.65 14.58 -5.94
CA LYS A 21 -5.15 15.96 -5.83
C LYS A 21 -6.45 16.18 -6.61
N PHE A 22 -6.56 15.59 -7.78
CA PHE A 22 -7.78 15.65 -8.59
C PHE A 22 -8.94 14.93 -7.88
N LEU A 23 -8.74 13.70 -7.44
CA LEU A 23 -9.75 12.88 -6.77
C LEU A 23 -10.20 13.48 -5.44
N GLU A 24 -9.29 14.05 -4.67
CA GLU A 24 -9.60 14.73 -3.40
C GLU A 24 -10.60 15.89 -3.57
N ARG A 25 -10.55 16.57 -4.72
CA ARG A 25 -11.44 17.70 -5.05
C ARG A 25 -12.75 17.25 -5.71
N SER A 26 -12.82 16.05 -6.22
CA SER A 26 -13.91 15.60 -7.11
C SER A 26 -15.22 15.28 -6.41
N LYS A 27 -15.22 15.09 -5.08
CA LYS A 27 -16.36 14.62 -4.27
C LYS A 27 -17.01 13.30 -4.76
N LEU A 28 -16.28 12.53 -5.56
CA LEU A 28 -16.76 11.27 -6.11
C LEU A 28 -16.70 10.15 -5.08
N ASN A 29 -17.59 9.16 -5.22
CA ASN A 29 -17.45 7.90 -4.49
C ASN A 29 -16.24 7.13 -5.00
N LEU A 30 -15.26 6.90 -4.14
CA LEU A 30 -13.99 6.28 -4.49
C LEU A 30 -13.88 4.90 -3.86
N ILE A 31 -13.46 3.93 -4.66
CA ILE A 31 -13.01 2.61 -4.23
C ILE A 31 -11.58 2.43 -4.74
N THR A 32 -10.69 1.93 -3.89
CA THR A 32 -9.36 1.50 -4.28
C THR A 32 -9.27 -0.01 -4.12
N LEU A 33 -9.07 -0.70 -5.22
CA LEU A 33 -8.94 -2.15 -5.26
C LEU A 33 -7.47 -2.53 -5.09
N VAL A 34 -7.22 -3.39 -4.11
CA VAL A 34 -5.88 -3.83 -3.69
C VAL A 34 -5.78 -5.34 -3.65
N ASP A 35 -4.56 -5.87 -3.74
CA ASP A 35 -4.25 -7.28 -3.57
C ASP A 35 -2.96 -7.50 -2.78
N LYS A 36 -2.63 -8.77 -2.54
CA LYS A 36 -1.40 -9.19 -1.85
C LYS A 36 -0.10 -8.77 -2.53
N TYR A 37 -0.14 -8.38 -3.80
CA TYR A 37 1.04 -7.93 -4.56
C TYR A 37 1.30 -6.43 -4.47
N VAL A 38 0.38 -5.67 -3.88
CA VAL A 38 0.61 -4.24 -3.63
C VAL A 38 1.77 -4.07 -2.64
N PHE A 39 2.85 -3.43 -3.12
CA PHE A 39 4.10 -3.33 -2.39
C PHE A 39 4.77 -1.95 -2.56
N SER A 40 5.70 -1.60 -1.67
CA SER A 40 6.54 -0.40 -1.76
C SER A 40 5.71 0.88 -1.98
N SER A 41 5.93 1.63 -3.07
CA SER A 41 5.14 2.84 -3.39
C SER A 41 3.67 2.56 -3.69
N GLY A 42 3.30 1.33 -4.07
CA GLY A 42 1.90 0.92 -4.23
C GLY A 42 1.12 1.04 -2.92
N ARG A 43 1.73 0.67 -1.78
CA ARG A 43 1.08 0.85 -0.47
C ARG A 43 0.99 2.33 -0.06
N PHE A 44 1.93 3.22 -0.49
CA PHE A 44 1.79 4.66 -0.27
C PHE A 44 0.56 5.18 -1.02
N ALA A 45 0.36 4.73 -2.26
CA ALA A 45 -0.83 5.04 -3.02
C ALA A 45 -2.12 4.60 -2.31
N ALA A 46 -2.16 3.38 -1.76
CA ALA A 46 -3.31 2.90 -0.98
C ALA A 46 -3.59 3.76 0.26
N ILE A 47 -2.54 4.21 0.96
CA ILE A 47 -2.66 5.11 2.13
C ILE A 47 -3.19 6.48 1.71
N ASP A 48 -2.65 7.06 0.64
CA ASP A 48 -3.11 8.34 0.12
C ASP A 48 -4.58 8.27 -0.33
N MET A 49 -4.97 7.19 -0.97
CA MET A 49 -6.38 6.95 -1.32
C MET A 49 -7.26 6.85 -0.07
N LYS A 50 -6.79 6.15 0.98
CA LYS A 50 -7.51 6.07 2.25
C LYS A 50 -7.62 7.45 2.92
N ARG A 51 -6.56 8.26 2.88
CA ARG A 51 -6.54 9.64 3.39
C ARG A 51 -7.63 10.51 2.73
N ILE A 52 -7.85 10.36 1.43
CA ILE A 52 -8.91 11.07 0.70
C ILE A 52 -10.27 10.35 0.75
N LYS A 53 -10.45 9.45 1.72
CA LYS A 53 -11.70 8.74 2.03
C LYS A 53 -12.15 7.72 0.96
N SER A 54 -11.25 7.24 0.11
CA SER A 54 -11.52 6.07 -0.72
C SER A 54 -11.75 4.85 0.16
N LYS A 55 -12.69 3.99 -0.21
CA LYS A 55 -12.86 2.67 0.40
C LYS A 55 -11.81 1.73 -0.14
N ILE A 56 -11.03 1.13 0.76
CA ILE A 56 -10.01 0.16 0.39
C ILE A 56 -10.62 -1.23 0.42
N VAL A 57 -10.62 -1.89 -0.73
CA VAL A 57 -11.33 -3.16 -0.96
C VAL A 57 -10.38 -4.16 -1.62
N GLY A 58 -10.49 -5.43 -1.29
CA GLY A 58 -9.71 -6.49 -1.92
C GLY A 58 -9.08 -7.46 -0.95
N GLU A 59 -7.89 -7.93 -1.28
CA GLU A 59 -7.06 -8.76 -0.40
C GLU A 59 -6.15 -7.89 0.48
N GLU A 60 -5.75 -8.45 1.62
CA GLU A 60 -4.74 -7.82 2.47
C GLU A 60 -3.43 -7.64 1.69
N ILE A 61 -2.86 -6.44 1.72
CA ILE A 61 -1.59 -6.15 1.02
C ILE A 61 -0.44 -6.94 1.65
N GLY A 62 0.47 -7.44 0.80
CA GLY A 62 1.51 -8.39 1.18
C GLY A 62 2.64 -7.84 2.04
N SER A 63 2.58 -6.57 2.46
CA SER A 63 3.63 -5.95 3.27
C SER A 63 3.05 -5.03 4.34
N PRO A 64 3.72 -4.93 5.50
CA PRO A 64 3.33 -3.95 6.51
C PRO A 64 3.49 -2.52 5.98
N ILE A 65 2.67 -1.61 6.48
CA ILE A 65 2.77 -0.18 6.17
C ILE A 65 4.10 0.38 6.65
N ASN A 66 4.44 0.10 7.90
CA ASN A 66 5.70 0.51 8.47
C ASN A 66 6.81 -0.47 8.04
N CYS A 67 7.85 0.02 7.41
CA CYS A 67 8.93 -0.84 6.92
C CYS A 67 10.22 -0.09 6.63
N PHE A 68 11.30 -0.85 6.53
CA PHE A 68 12.52 -0.36 5.93
C PHE A 68 12.35 -0.23 4.41
N GLY A 69 12.83 0.85 3.86
CA GLY A 69 12.76 1.13 2.43
C GLY A 69 13.88 2.08 2.00
N TYR A 70 13.88 2.40 0.70
CA TYR A 70 14.94 3.16 0.08
C TYR A 70 16.29 2.46 0.20
N ILE A 71 16.58 1.61 -0.79
CA ILE A 71 17.89 0.94 -0.91
C ILE A 71 18.94 2.04 -1.07
N SER A 72 19.81 2.17 -0.08
CA SER A 72 20.79 3.24 -0.02
C SER A 72 22.22 2.73 0.14
N GLY A 73 22.40 1.42 0.03
CA GLY A 73 23.69 0.78 0.06
C GLY A 73 23.59 -0.69 -0.31
N ASP A 74 24.69 -1.17 -0.79
CA ASP A 74 24.96 -2.55 -1.11
C ASP A 74 26.24 -3.01 -0.41
N GLY A 75 26.47 -4.27 -0.39
CA GLY A 75 27.67 -4.88 0.17
C GLY A 75 27.86 -6.28 -0.37
N ILE A 76 29.06 -6.79 -0.17
CA ILE A 76 29.42 -8.16 -0.51
C ILE A 76 29.92 -8.84 0.76
N THR A 77 29.35 -9.99 1.10
CA THR A 77 29.81 -10.77 2.24
C THR A 77 31.25 -11.25 2.01
N PRO A 78 32.16 -11.10 3.00
CA PRO A 78 33.58 -11.32 2.78
C PRO A 78 33.94 -12.77 2.42
N ASN A 79 33.20 -13.74 2.97
CA ASN A 79 33.50 -15.18 2.77
C ASN A 79 32.71 -15.78 1.60
N THR A 80 31.39 -15.60 1.58
CA THR A 80 30.49 -16.25 0.60
C THR A 80 30.34 -15.45 -0.68
N LYS A 81 30.84 -14.21 -0.73
CA LYS A 81 30.72 -13.29 -1.89
C LYS A 81 29.30 -13.00 -2.35
N LEU A 82 28.32 -13.20 -1.46
CA LEU A 82 26.92 -12.87 -1.75
C LEU A 82 26.71 -11.36 -1.72
N ASN A 83 26.02 -10.87 -2.73
CA ASN A 83 25.56 -9.48 -2.75
C ASN A 83 24.36 -9.31 -1.81
N PHE A 84 24.32 -8.20 -1.08
CA PHE A 84 23.16 -7.82 -0.26
C PHE A 84 22.91 -6.32 -0.36
N ASN A 85 21.63 -5.95 -0.24
CA ASN A 85 21.20 -4.57 -0.16
C ASN A 85 20.69 -4.26 1.23
N PHE A 86 20.82 -3.01 1.67
CA PHE A 86 20.24 -2.56 2.94
C PHE A 86 19.58 -1.19 2.80
N ALA A 87 18.53 -1.01 3.59
CA ALA A 87 17.78 0.24 3.64
C ALA A 87 18.23 1.08 4.84
N LYS A 88 18.43 2.39 4.62
CA LYS A 88 18.80 3.35 5.67
C LYS A 88 17.62 4.13 6.20
N VAL A 89 16.47 4.08 5.54
CA VAL A 89 15.27 4.83 5.92
C VAL A 89 14.22 3.86 6.41
N TYR A 90 13.66 4.14 7.56
CA TYR A 90 12.46 3.51 8.05
C TYR A 90 11.25 4.39 7.72
N TRP A 91 10.29 3.84 7.00
CA TRP A 91 9.04 4.49 6.65
C TRP A 91 7.97 4.10 7.64
N TYR A 92 7.22 5.06 8.13
CA TYR A 92 6.11 4.84 9.05
C TYR A 92 4.93 5.74 8.71
N LEU A 93 3.73 5.28 9.07
CA LEU A 93 2.52 6.06 8.93
C LEU A 93 2.40 7.04 10.10
N ASP A 94 2.30 8.32 9.77
CA ASP A 94 1.83 9.32 10.71
C ASP A 94 0.30 9.31 10.70
N GLU A 95 -0.30 8.68 11.71
CA GLU A 95 -1.76 8.50 11.79
C GLU A 95 -2.52 9.84 11.90
N LYS A 96 -1.89 10.88 12.43
CA LYS A 96 -2.52 12.21 12.55
C LYS A 96 -2.73 12.86 11.19
N THR A 97 -1.78 12.71 10.30
CA THR A 97 -1.82 13.29 8.95
C THR A 97 -2.21 12.29 7.88
N MET A 98 -2.31 11.01 8.24
CA MET A 98 -2.49 9.90 7.31
C MET A 98 -1.49 9.96 6.14
N SER A 99 -0.23 10.22 6.45
CA SER A 99 0.84 10.32 5.47
C SER A 99 2.06 9.49 5.87
N MET A 100 2.75 8.97 4.86
CA MET A 100 4.00 8.25 5.08
C MET A 100 5.13 9.22 5.36
N LYS A 101 5.89 8.94 6.42
CA LYS A 101 7.11 9.68 6.80
C LYS A 101 8.30 8.75 6.85
N GLY A 102 9.43 9.25 6.40
CA GLY A 102 10.71 8.56 6.48
C GLY A 102 11.59 9.12 7.60
N ILE A 103 12.24 8.24 8.33
CA ILE A 103 13.28 8.61 9.29
C ILE A 103 14.51 7.74 9.07
N TYR A 104 15.71 8.35 9.14
CA TYR A 104 16.92 7.56 9.10
C TYR A 104 17.00 6.61 10.30
N THR A 105 17.21 5.33 10.03
CA THR A 105 17.23 4.26 11.05
C THR A 105 18.15 4.60 12.21
N LYS A 106 19.36 5.11 11.93
CA LYS A 106 20.31 5.52 12.98
C LYS A 106 19.72 6.56 13.92
N LYS A 107 18.98 7.56 13.39
CA LYS A 107 18.31 8.59 14.20
C LYS A 107 17.18 7.99 15.05
N ALA A 108 16.33 7.14 14.45
CA ALA A 108 15.24 6.51 15.17
C ALA A 108 15.72 5.61 16.32
N LEU A 109 16.81 4.86 16.12
CA LEU A 109 17.43 4.05 17.17
C LEU A 109 18.05 4.92 18.28
N HIS A 110 18.73 6.00 17.91
CA HIS A 110 19.31 6.94 18.87
C HIS A 110 18.25 7.59 19.77
N GLU A 111 17.12 7.98 19.21
CA GLU A 111 15.99 8.55 19.94
C GLU A 111 15.17 7.48 20.70
N LYS A 112 15.59 6.20 20.67
CA LYS A 112 14.88 5.06 21.31
C LYS A 112 13.41 4.94 20.88
N ARG A 113 13.10 5.35 19.67
CA ARG A 113 11.74 5.35 19.11
C ARG A 113 11.32 3.93 18.66
N LYS A 114 11.37 2.98 19.60
CA LYS A 114 11.05 1.57 19.35
C LYS A 114 9.62 1.35 18.84
N GLU A 115 8.70 2.20 19.26
CA GLU A 115 7.30 2.16 18.85
C GLU A 115 7.11 2.32 17.34
N LEU A 116 8.04 2.99 16.67
CA LEU A 116 7.99 3.14 15.22
C LEU A 116 8.25 1.83 14.46
N PHE A 117 8.98 0.89 15.07
CA PHE A 117 9.36 -0.36 14.43
C PHE A 117 8.29 -1.46 14.57
N SER A 118 7.13 -1.13 15.15
CA SER A 118 6.01 -2.07 15.19
C SER A 118 5.39 -2.24 13.80
N PRO A 119 5.10 -3.47 13.38
CA PRO A 119 4.38 -3.70 12.14
C PRO A 119 2.98 -3.08 12.22
N LEU A 120 2.61 -2.38 11.17
CA LEU A 120 1.27 -1.81 11.00
C LEU A 120 0.74 -2.28 9.65
N TYR A 121 -0.49 -2.81 9.64
CA TYR A 121 -1.14 -3.30 8.42
C TYR A 121 -2.26 -2.35 7.99
N LEU A 122 -2.45 -2.25 6.68
CA LEU A 122 -3.53 -1.43 6.12
C LEU A 122 -4.88 -2.10 6.42
N LYS A 123 -5.71 -1.43 7.21
CA LYS A 123 -7.07 -1.90 7.45
C LYS A 123 -7.92 -1.68 6.20
N LEU A 124 -8.41 -2.77 5.63
CA LEU A 124 -9.37 -2.75 4.53
C LEU A 124 -10.77 -2.38 5.05
N ASP A 125 -11.53 -1.68 4.22
CA ASP A 125 -12.95 -1.43 4.47
C ASP A 125 -13.80 -2.66 4.13
N TYR A 126 -13.36 -3.43 3.12
CA TYR A 126 -13.96 -4.71 2.76
C TYR A 126 -12.91 -5.70 2.23
N THR A 127 -12.80 -6.84 2.90
CA THR A 127 -11.89 -7.93 2.50
C THR A 127 -12.60 -8.89 1.57
N ILE A 128 -12.01 -9.15 0.41
CA ILE A 128 -12.46 -10.17 -0.54
C ILE A 128 -11.53 -11.37 -0.40
N LYS A 129 -12.10 -12.50 0.00
CA LYS A 129 -11.37 -13.79 0.02
C LYS A 129 -11.68 -14.53 -1.27
N LEU A 130 -10.66 -14.78 -2.07
CA LEU A 130 -10.78 -15.61 -3.27
C LEU A 130 -10.64 -17.08 -2.89
N THR A 131 -11.48 -17.90 -3.49
CA THR A 131 -11.42 -19.36 -3.41
C THR A 131 -10.58 -19.93 -4.55
N LEU A 132 -10.21 -21.20 -4.47
CA LEU A 132 -9.54 -21.89 -5.60
C LEU A 132 -10.40 -21.91 -6.86
N GLU A 133 -11.71 -21.94 -6.72
CA GLU A 133 -12.65 -21.91 -7.84
C GLU A 133 -12.64 -20.53 -8.51
N ASP A 134 -12.56 -19.44 -7.72
CA ASP A 134 -12.43 -18.08 -8.23
C ASP A 134 -11.17 -17.92 -9.11
N TYR A 135 -10.06 -18.55 -8.72
CA TYR A 135 -8.83 -18.54 -9.52
C TYR A 135 -8.90 -19.43 -10.79
N ARG A 136 -9.78 -20.43 -10.82
CA ARG A 136 -9.97 -21.31 -11.99
C ARG A 136 -10.92 -20.75 -13.03
N ASN A 137 -11.79 -19.83 -12.63
CA ASN A 137 -12.74 -19.16 -13.53
C ASN A 137 -12.03 -18.08 -14.34
N GLU A 138 -11.26 -18.51 -15.33
CA GLU A 138 -10.61 -17.62 -16.27
C GLU A 138 -11.64 -16.72 -16.97
N GLY A 139 -11.47 -15.42 -16.85
CA GLY A 139 -12.30 -14.40 -17.52
C GLY A 139 -13.24 -13.60 -16.63
N ASN A 140 -13.45 -13.98 -15.37
CA ASN A 140 -14.26 -13.20 -14.41
C ASN A 140 -13.38 -12.53 -13.36
N ASP A 141 -13.43 -11.22 -13.29
CA ASP A 141 -12.77 -10.46 -12.21
C ASP A 141 -13.72 -10.26 -11.04
N ILE A 142 -13.83 -11.29 -10.19
CA ILE A 142 -14.73 -11.32 -9.03
C ILE A 142 -14.48 -10.13 -8.08
N MET A 143 -13.24 -9.69 -7.95
CA MET A 143 -12.94 -8.53 -7.10
C MET A 143 -13.51 -7.25 -7.69
N LEU A 144 -13.35 -7.05 -8.99
CA LEU A 144 -13.89 -5.89 -9.69
C LEU A 144 -15.42 -5.92 -9.70
N ASP A 145 -16.03 -7.08 -9.96
CA ASP A 145 -17.47 -7.25 -9.97
C ASP A 145 -18.09 -6.87 -8.60
N LYS A 146 -17.51 -7.32 -7.50
CA LYS A 146 -17.94 -6.94 -6.15
C LYS A 146 -17.80 -5.44 -5.89
N CYS A 147 -16.76 -4.79 -6.40
CA CYS A 147 -16.62 -3.34 -6.31
C CYS A 147 -17.72 -2.61 -7.09
N ILE A 148 -18.06 -3.09 -8.29
CA ILE A 148 -19.13 -2.53 -9.12
C ILE A 148 -20.48 -2.67 -8.43
N GLU A 149 -20.78 -3.84 -7.87
CA GLU A 149 -22.01 -4.05 -7.08
C GLU A 149 -22.11 -3.10 -5.88
N TRP A 150 -20.99 -2.88 -5.20
CA TRP A 150 -20.93 -1.97 -4.05
C TRP A 150 -21.20 -0.52 -4.42
N LEU A 151 -20.71 -0.07 -5.56
CA LEU A 151 -21.01 1.28 -6.06
C LEU A 151 -22.50 1.41 -6.40
N LYS A 152 -23.09 0.42 -7.09
CA LYS A 152 -24.51 0.43 -7.47
C LYS A 152 -25.45 0.47 -6.26
N LYS A 153 -25.11 -0.19 -5.15
CA LYS A 153 -25.92 -0.20 -3.93
C LYS A 153 -25.93 1.13 -3.16
N LYS A 154 -24.98 2.02 -3.43
CA LYS A 154 -24.88 3.34 -2.78
C LYS A 154 -25.62 4.44 -3.51
N ASP A 155 -25.94 4.23 -4.77
CA ASP A 155 -26.63 5.21 -5.61
C ASP A 155 -28.17 5.03 -5.54
N ASN A 156 -28.65 4.03 -4.80
CA ASN A 156 -30.06 3.80 -4.42
C ASN A 156 -30.27 4.14 -2.93
#